data_9582b324947f30c12fc65701906aa005
#
_entry.id   9582b324947f30c12fc65701906aa005
#
_cell.length_a   1.000
_cell.length_b   1.000
_cell.length_c   1.000
_cell.angle_alpha   90.00
_cell.angle_beta   90.00
_cell.angle_gamma   90.00
#
_symmetry.space_group_name_H-M   'P 1'
#
loop_
_entity.id
_entity.type
_entity.pdbx_description
1 polymer ?
#
loop_
_entity_poly.entity_id
_entity_poly.type
_entity_poly.pdbx_seq_one_letter_code
_entity_poly.pdbx_strand_id
1 'polypeptide(L)'
;MAALVLMMLDGVSADHLARHRARLPNLTALSERGTCVERLAPDLPATSLPGRTSILTGVDSAEHGVFGNLIWDGSRFRYANPDDVRAPTLTQRALAAGLQVAVLGYGMVRPEDATTFHHAWWANEMLQRARDRDPIPADEGWLRTSRHVDASGRLAALAESGLPRDVPDAYAGDRMHYLMSEVTGDQTMVQWSAALAAAPAPPDLIVTEVLTPDTVQHVAGPDHPFSLWALSYADALVGEVVRALDRSGRLQSSTLVVTSDHGHGPVERALYVDALLPGTTSACEAGVLYVAVDGSREAARVAERLAEHGIRRLPGDHLPAERREEVAAFVAEGATGFEPSAPAELAGALEGPSRYPSGHGFAPATPSDDRFLIAAGPGVARRRIAHAASADVAATVAALLGLGALGAGRTLT
;
A
#
# COMPACT_ATOMS: atom_id res chain seq x y z
N MET A 1 -23.91 -15.95 -6.18
CA MET A 1 -23.40 -14.63 -6.57
C MET A 1 -21.93 -14.78 -6.96
N ALA A 2 -21.39 -13.88 -7.72
CA ALA A 2 -19.99 -13.87 -8.16
C ALA A 2 -19.17 -13.06 -7.15
N ALA A 3 -17.92 -13.45 -6.88
CA ALA A 3 -17.03 -12.68 -6.03
C ALA A 3 -16.25 -11.64 -6.87
N LEU A 4 -16.03 -10.45 -6.32
CA LEU A 4 -14.99 -9.55 -6.78
C LEU A 4 -13.82 -9.65 -5.79
N VAL A 5 -12.63 -9.98 -6.30
CA VAL A 5 -11.41 -10.04 -5.49
C VAL A 5 -10.51 -8.87 -5.90
N LEU A 6 -10.24 -7.97 -4.96
CA LEU A 6 -9.27 -6.89 -5.08
C LEU A 6 -8.00 -7.29 -4.37
N MET A 7 -6.91 -7.46 -5.13
CA MET A 7 -5.58 -7.77 -4.60
C MET A 7 -4.64 -6.60 -4.85
N MET A 8 -3.94 -6.17 -3.81
CA MET A 8 -2.87 -5.19 -3.91
C MET A 8 -1.52 -5.89 -3.76
N LEU A 9 -0.57 -5.55 -4.63
CA LEU A 9 0.82 -6.01 -4.57
C LEU A 9 1.70 -4.82 -4.19
N ASP A 10 2.18 -4.82 -2.96
CA ASP A 10 2.94 -3.71 -2.38
C ASP A 10 4.27 -3.48 -3.12
N GLY A 11 4.56 -2.23 -3.44
CA GLY A 11 5.82 -1.81 -4.05
C GLY A 11 6.05 -2.29 -5.49
N VAL A 12 5.03 -2.80 -6.19
CA VAL A 12 5.19 -3.31 -7.56
C VAL A 12 4.91 -2.21 -8.58
N SER A 13 5.95 -1.67 -9.20
CA SER A 13 5.81 -0.66 -10.25
C SER A 13 5.34 -1.25 -11.58
N ALA A 14 4.68 -0.41 -12.37
CA ALA A 14 4.29 -0.74 -13.75
C ALA A 14 5.51 -1.08 -14.63
N ASP A 15 6.61 -0.34 -14.46
CA ASP A 15 7.87 -0.58 -15.17
C ASP A 15 8.49 -1.93 -14.80
N HIS A 16 8.53 -2.26 -13.50
CA HIS A 16 9.05 -3.54 -13.02
C HIS A 16 8.25 -4.71 -13.57
N LEU A 17 6.92 -4.59 -13.59
CA LEU A 17 6.02 -5.58 -14.17
C LEU A 17 6.24 -5.74 -15.68
N ALA A 18 6.41 -4.65 -16.42
CA ALA A 18 6.65 -4.67 -17.86
C ALA A 18 8.00 -5.32 -18.21
N ARG A 19 9.09 -4.94 -17.51
CA ARG A 19 10.44 -5.47 -17.74
C ARG A 19 10.55 -6.97 -17.44
N HIS A 20 9.79 -7.47 -16.46
CA HIS A 20 9.87 -8.86 -16.00
C HIS A 20 8.67 -9.70 -16.37
N ARG A 21 7.86 -9.27 -17.36
CA ARG A 21 6.64 -9.94 -17.80
C ARG A 21 6.79 -11.45 -18.04
N ALA A 22 7.92 -11.90 -18.57
CA ALA A 22 8.18 -13.32 -18.82
C ALA A 22 8.22 -14.19 -17.53
N ARG A 23 8.41 -13.57 -16.36
CA ARG A 23 8.39 -14.21 -15.05
C ARG A 23 7.01 -14.23 -14.41
N LEU A 24 6.01 -13.56 -15.01
CA LEU A 24 4.70 -13.27 -14.46
C LEU A 24 3.58 -13.87 -15.29
N PRO A 25 3.51 -15.21 -15.44
CA PRO A 25 2.55 -15.86 -16.33
C PRO A 25 1.09 -15.60 -15.94
N ASN A 26 0.78 -15.50 -14.63
CA ASN A 26 -0.59 -15.31 -14.15
C ASN A 26 -1.08 -13.88 -14.40
N LEU A 27 -0.30 -12.87 -14.02
CA LEU A 27 -0.60 -11.47 -14.31
C LEU A 27 -0.64 -11.19 -15.81
N THR A 28 0.26 -11.81 -16.58
CA THR A 28 0.26 -11.73 -18.04
C THR A 28 -1.04 -12.27 -18.62
N ALA A 29 -1.45 -13.48 -18.23
CA ALA A 29 -2.69 -14.11 -18.69
C ALA A 29 -3.93 -13.28 -18.30
N LEU A 30 -3.98 -12.71 -17.09
CA LEU A 30 -5.06 -11.82 -16.67
C LEU A 30 -5.09 -10.55 -17.53
N SER A 31 -3.94 -9.93 -17.77
CA SER A 31 -3.83 -8.70 -18.58
C SER A 31 -4.27 -8.89 -20.04
N GLU A 32 -4.21 -10.11 -20.56
CA GLU A 32 -4.66 -10.48 -21.91
C GLU A 32 -6.16 -10.76 -21.99
N ARG A 33 -6.79 -11.06 -20.85
CA ARG A 33 -8.22 -11.39 -20.78
C ARG A 33 -9.12 -10.19 -20.45
N GLY A 34 -8.56 -9.08 -19.94
CA GLY A 34 -9.33 -7.96 -19.44
C GLY A 34 -8.71 -6.59 -19.73
N THR A 35 -9.02 -5.64 -18.86
CA THR A 35 -8.45 -4.29 -18.90
C THR A 35 -7.07 -4.31 -18.23
N CYS A 36 -6.08 -3.73 -18.89
CA CYS A 36 -4.75 -3.50 -18.35
C CYS A 36 -4.40 -2.01 -18.45
N VAL A 37 -4.13 -1.38 -17.32
CA VAL A 37 -3.58 -0.02 -17.25
C VAL A 37 -2.07 -0.13 -17.16
N GLU A 38 -1.36 0.46 -18.14
CA GLU A 38 0.08 0.35 -18.27
C GLU A 38 0.82 1.27 -17.30
N ARG A 39 0.24 2.44 -17.00
CA ARG A 39 0.76 3.40 -16.04
C ARG A 39 -0.40 4.01 -15.25
N LEU A 40 -0.53 3.59 -14.01
CA LEU A 40 -1.47 4.16 -13.06
C LEU A 40 -0.69 5.18 -12.21
N ALA A 41 -1.00 6.45 -12.35
CA ALA A 41 -0.33 7.51 -11.60
C ALA A 41 -0.49 7.25 -10.09
N PRO A 42 0.58 7.31 -9.30
CA PRO A 42 0.47 7.22 -7.85
C PRO A 42 -0.14 8.50 -7.29
N ASP A 43 -0.62 8.42 -6.05
CA ASP A 43 -0.88 9.62 -5.28
C ASP A 43 0.43 10.27 -4.82
N LEU A 44 0.33 11.48 -4.31
CA LEU A 44 1.43 12.14 -3.63
C LEU A 44 1.18 12.10 -2.12
N PRO A 45 2.13 11.58 -1.37
CA PRO A 45 3.34 10.86 -1.81
C PRO A 45 3.02 9.44 -2.25
N ALA A 46 3.88 8.85 -3.08
CA ALA A 46 3.79 7.46 -3.50
C ALA A 46 4.31 6.53 -2.39
N THR A 47 3.57 6.47 -1.28
CA THR A 47 3.92 5.64 -0.11
C THR A 47 2.75 4.75 0.29
N SER A 48 3.02 3.74 1.11
CA SER A 48 2.11 2.60 1.34
C SER A 48 0.74 2.99 1.91
N LEU A 49 0.67 3.75 3.02
CA LEU A 49 -0.63 4.03 3.65
C LEU A 49 -1.48 5.01 2.83
N PRO A 50 -0.95 6.09 2.22
CA PRO A 50 -1.67 6.88 1.24
C PRO A 50 -2.19 6.07 0.05
N GLY A 51 -1.32 5.25 -0.57
CA GLY A 51 -1.69 4.43 -1.73
C GLY A 51 -2.82 3.45 -1.42
N ARG A 52 -2.74 2.74 -0.28
CA ARG A 52 -3.81 1.86 0.20
C ARG A 52 -5.12 2.61 0.41
N THR A 53 -5.03 3.80 1.01
CA THR A 53 -6.22 4.61 1.30
C THR A 53 -6.88 5.10 0.01
N SER A 54 -6.11 5.54 -0.97
CA SER A 54 -6.64 5.98 -2.27
C SER A 54 -7.29 4.84 -3.05
N ILE A 55 -6.74 3.62 -2.99
CA ILE A 55 -7.37 2.42 -3.59
C ILE A 55 -8.76 2.18 -3.01
N LEU A 56 -8.96 2.47 -1.72
CA LEU A 56 -10.24 2.25 -1.04
C LEU A 56 -11.22 3.42 -1.20
N THR A 57 -10.73 4.65 -1.32
CA THR A 57 -11.57 5.86 -1.27
C THR A 57 -11.83 6.49 -2.64
N GLY A 58 -10.89 6.35 -3.58
CA GLY A 58 -10.94 7.00 -4.89
C GLY A 58 -10.74 8.51 -4.85
N VAL A 59 -10.11 9.02 -3.80
CA VAL A 59 -9.72 10.42 -3.65
C VAL A 59 -8.25 10.52 -3.25
N ASP A 60 -7.65 11.71 -3.36
CA ASP A 60 -6.27 11.97 -3.05
C ASP A 60 -6.01 12.14 -1.53
N SER A 61 -4.74 12.26 -1.17
CA SER A 61 -4.30 12.38 0.22
C SER A 61 -4.80 13.64 0.92
N ALA A 62 -5.04 14.73 0.19
CA ALA A 62 -5.62 15.95 0.75
C ALA A 62 -7.07 15.73 1.23
N GLU A 63 -7.82 14.92 0.50
CA GLU A 63 -9.23 14.64 0.80
C GLU A 63 -9.38 13.48 1.81
N HIS A 64 -8.66 12.36 1.61
CA HIS A 64 -8.79 11.24 2.56
C HIS A 64 -7.99 11.39 3.84
N GLY A 65 -7.09 12.38 3.96
CA GLY A 65 -6.42 12.74 5.21
C GLY A 65 -5.09 12.03 5.50
N VAL A 66 -4.78 10.94 4.80
CA VAL A 66 -3.56 10.14 4.98
C VAL A 66 -2.53 10.57 3.94
N PHE A 67 -1.64 11.50 4.31
CA PHE A 67 -0.69 12.15 3.40
C PHE A 67 0.75 11.63 3.52
N GLY A 68 0.96 10.54 4.25
CA GLY A 68 2.23 9.84 4.45
C GLY A 68 1.99 8.59 5.27
N ASN A 69 2.97 7.68 5.37
CA ASN A 69 2.93 6.64 6.39
C ASN A 69 3.04 7.29 7.77
N LEU A 70 3.85 8.35 7.87
CA LEU A 70 3.92 9.22 9.04
C LEU A 70 3.19 10.53 8.76
N ILE A 71 2.16 10.84 9.54
CA ILE A 71 1.36 12.06 9.44
C ILE A 71 1.53 12.94 10.68
N TRP A 72 1.44 14.27 10.49
CA TRP A 72 1.44 15.25 11.55
C TRP A 72 0.05 15.32 12.20
N ASP A 73 -0.01 15.07 13.52
CA ASP A 73 -1.28 15.09 14.26
C ASP A 73 -1.60 16.47 14.89
N GLY A 74 -0.71 17.44 14.72
CA GLY A 74 -0.77 18.77 15.33
C GLY A 74 0.26 18.95 16.44
N SER A 75 0.98 17.90 16.85
CA SER A 75 2.00 17.91 17.90
C SER A 75 3.24 17.10 17.56
N ARG A 76 3.10 16.05 16.79
CA ARG A 76 4.18 15.12 16.38
C ARG A 76 3.84 14.39 15.09
N PHE A 77 4.86 13.83 14.47
CA PHE A 77 4.65 12.81 13.44
C PHE A 77 4.38 11.46 14.09
N ARG A 78 3.35 10.77 13.60
CA ARG A 78 2.98 9.41 14.00
C ARG A 78 2.52 8.60 12.78
N TYR A 79 2.54 7.29 12.89
CA TYR A 79 1.96 6.46 11.84
C TYR A 79 0.46 6.75 11.68
N ALA A 80 0.04 6.89 10.42
CA ALA A 80 -1.38 6.94 10.09
C ALA A 80 -2.04 5.60 10.39
N ASN A 81 -3.30 5.61 10.71
CA ASN A 81 -4.09 4.43 11.02
C ASN A 81 -5.50 4.55 10.39
N PRO A 82 -6.33 3.49 10.39
CA PRO A 82 -7.64 3.52 9.77
C PRO A 82 -8.60 4.61 10.27
N ASP A 83 -8.40 5.12 11.50
CA ASP A 83 -9.24 6.21 12.04
C ASP A 83 -8.91 7.59 11.45
N ASP A 84 -7.76 7.72 10.80
CA ASP A 84 -7.37 8.94 10.09
C ASP A 84 -8.07 9.09 8.72
N VAL A 85 -8.66 8.01 8.22
CA VAL A 85 -9.35 8.02 6.92
C VAL A 85 -10.66 8.80 7.03
N ARG A 86 -10.75 9.91 6.31
CA ARG A 86 -11.87 10.86 6.37
C ARG A 86 -12.91 10.63 5.26
N ALA A 87 -12.49 10.08 4.14
CA ALA A 87 -13.38 9.82 3.00
C ALA A 87 -14.08 8.46 3.14
N PRO A 88 -15.30 8.30 2.59
CA PRO A 88 -15.99 7.01 2.54
C PRO A 88 -15.16 5.98 1.77
N THR A 89 -14.99 4.79 2.36
CA THR A 89 -14.25 3.70 1.72
C THR A 89 -15.14 2.79 0.90
N LEU A 90 -14.54 2.05 -0.02
CA LEU A 90 -15.18 1.01 -0.82
C LEU A 90 -15.87 -0.04 0.05
N THR A 91 -15.22 -0.44 1.15
CA THR A 91 -15.77 -1.43 2.10
C THR A 91 -17.01 -0.91 2.82
N GLN A 92 -16.98 0.33 3.29
CA GLN A 92 -18.14 0.99 3.90
C GLN A 92 -19.31 1.12 2.93
N ARG A 93 -19.02 1.51 1.68
CA ARG A 93 -20.05 1.63 0.65
C ARG A 93 -20.67 0.27 0.28
N ALA A 94 -19.84 -0.78 0.20
CA ALA A 94 -20.30 -2.13 -0.05
C ALA A 94 -21.20 -2.64 1.09
N LEU A 95 -20.79 -2.47 2.35
CA LEU A 95 -21.61 -2.82 3.51
C LEU A 95 -22.95 -2.05 3.54
N ALA A 96 -22.91 -0.75 3.29
CA ALA A 96 -24.11 0.08 3.25
C ALA A 96 -25.10 -0.34 2.14
N ALA A 97 -24.61 -0.96 1.07
CA ALA A 97 -25.40 -1.59 0.02
C ALA A 97 -25.87 -3.02 0.35
N GLY A 98 -25.57 -3.52 1.54
CA GLY A 98 -25.93 -4.87 1.99
C GLY A 98 -25.05 -5.99 1.45
N LEU A 99 -23.90 -5.66 0.86
CA LEU A 99 -22.96 -6.64 0.34
C LEU A 99 -22.15 -7.30 1.46
N GLN A 100 -21.75 -8.56 1.24
CA GLN A 100 -20.83 -9.27 2.12
C GLN A 100 -19.39 -8.90 1.77
N VAL A 101 -18.66 -8.36 2.74
CA VAL A 101 -17.29 -7.88 2.57
C VAL A 101 -16.33 -8.70 3.41
N ALA A 102 -15.31 -9.27 2.78
CA ALA A 102 -14.18 -9.90 3.46
C ALA A 102 -12.91 -9.06 3.24
N VAL A 103 -12.23 -8.72 4.33
CA VAL A 103 -10.92 -8.06 4.30
C VAL A 103 -9.92 -8.97 4.98
N LEU A 104 -8.93 -9.41 4.23
CA LEU A 104 -7.94 -10.38 4.68
C LEU A 104 -6.54 -9.82 4.51
N GLY A 105 -5.97 -9.33 5.60
CA GLY A 105 -4.62 -8.82 5.63
C GLY A 105 -4.44 -7.42 5.04
N TYR A 106 -5.47 -6.72 4.59
CA TYR A 106 -5.34 -5.40 4.00
C TYR A 106 -5.37 -4.29 5.05
N GLY A 107 -4.41 -3.39 4.98
CA GLY A 107 -4.32 -2.25 5.87
C GLY A 107 -5.33 -1.14 5.57
N MET A 108 -5.45 -0.18 6.51
CA MET A 108 -6.28 1.01 6.42
C MET A 108 -7.80 0.75 6.34
N VAL A 109 -8.25 -0.43 6.79
CA VAL A 109 -9.67 -0.79 6.96
C VAL A 109 -9.95 -1.05 8.43
N ARG A 110 -11.07 -0.54 8.91
CA ARG A 110 -11.56 -0.83 10.28
C ARG A 110 -12.25 -2.20 10.31
N PRO A 111 -12.14 -2.96 11.40
CA PRO A 111 -12.83 -4.25 11.51
C PRO A 111 -14.33 -4.16 11.28
N GLU A 112 -14.99 -3.08 11.73
CA GLU A 112 -16.43 -2.84 11.55
C GLU A 112 -16.83 -2.54 10.10
N ASP A 113 -15.87 -2.23 9.23
CA ASP A 113 -16.09 -1.98 7.80
C ASP A 113 -16.04 -3.27 6.96
N ALA A 114 -16.13 -4.44 7.60
CA ALA A 114 -16.18 -5.75 6.95
C ALA A 114 -17.12 -6.72 7.71
N THR A 115 -17.70 -7.69 6.99
CA THR A 115 -18.47 -8.81 7.58
C THR A 115 -17.54 -9.95 8.02
N THR A 116 -16.36 -10.03 7.40
CA THR A 116 -15.28 -10.95 7.75
C THR A 116 -13.98 -10.17 7.69
N PHE A 117 -13.25 -10.09 8.78
CA PHE A 117 -12.03 -9.29 8.89
C PHE A 117 -10.92 -10.08 9.57
N HIS A 118 -9.77 -10.14 8.92
CA HIS A 118 -8.50 -10.52 9.52
C HIS A 118 -7.51 -9.38 9.31
N HIS A 119 -6.86 -8.94 10.37
CA HIS A 119 -5.92 -7.84 10.32
C HIS A 119 -4.70 -8.15 9.43
N ALA A 120 -4.07 -7.08 8.92
CA ALA A 120 -2.76 -7.20 8.28
C ALA A 120 -1.72 -7.70 9.30
N TRP A 121 -0.84 -8.61 8.90
CA TRP A 121 0.18 -9.18 9.78
C TRP A 121 1.09 -8.09 10.38
N TRP A 122 1.41 -7.07 9.60
CA TRP A 122 2.25 -5.96 10.02
C TRP A 122 1.58 -5.00 11.03
N ALA A 123 0.27 -5.06 11.20
CA ALA A 123 -0.42 -4.33 12.26
C ALA A 123 0.06 -4.75 13.65
N ASN A 124 0.41 -6.03 13.83
CA ASN A 124 1.04 -6.52 15.06
C ASN A 124 2.43 -5.92 15.28
N GLU A 125 3.20 -5.74 14.23
CA GLU A 125 4.49 -5.05 14.30
C GLU A 125 4.33 -3.60 14.78
N MET A 126 3.36 -2.87 14.22
CA MET A 126 3.07 -1.50 14.65
C MET A 126 2.73 -1.43 16.14
N LEU A 127 1.89 -2.35 16.62
CA LEU A 127 1.54 -2.44 18.04
C LEU A 127 2.75 -2.80 18.92
N GLN A 128 3.62 -3.68 18.47
CA GLN A 128 4.79 -4.09 19.22
C GLN A 128 5.80 -2.94 19.34
N ARG A 129 6.09 -2.25 18.25
CA ARG A 129 6.94 -1.06 18.27
C ARG A 129 6.41 0.02 19.20
N ALA A 130 5.09 0.21 19.21
CA ALA A 130 4.43 1.16 20.11
C ALA A 130 4.58 0.81 21.59
N ARG A 131 4.66 -0.48 21.94
CA ARG A 131 4.86 -0.95 23.32
C ARG A 131 6.31 -0.83 23.79
N ASP A 132 7.25 -1.16 22.92
CA ASP A 132 8.63 -1.39 23.32
C ASP A 132 9.52 -0.15 23.17
N ARG A 133 9.17 0.74 22.29
CA ARG A 133 10.01 1.90 21.94
C ARG A 133 9.21 3.01 21.28
N ASP A 134 9.50 4.20 21.51
CA ASP A 134 9.24 5.25 20.57
C ASP A 134 9.44 4.86 19.10
N PRO A 135 8.76 5.43 18.17
CA PRO A 135 7.84 6.58 18.22
C PRO A 135 6.41 6.26 17.81
N ILE A 136 6.04 4.96 17.68
CA ILE A 136 4.69 4.59 17.29
C ILE A 136 3.87 4.39 18.56
N PRO A 137 2.97 5.32 18.92
CA PRO A 137 2.07 5.08 20.04
C PRO A 137 1.15 3.91 19.72
N ALA A 138 0.88 3.09 20.72
CA ALA A 138 -0.23 2.14 20.70
C ALA A 138 -1.52 2.96 20.73
N ASP A 139 -1.89 3.52 19.61
CA ASP A 139 -3.15 4.23 19.51
C ASP A 139 -4.31 3.23 19.37
N GLU A 140 -5.50 3.73 19.66
CA GLU A 140 -6.70 2.90 19.63
C GLU A 140 -7.00 2.37 18.24
N GLY A 141 -6.62 3.11 17.19
CA GLY A 141 -6.82 2.71 15.80
C GLY A 141 -6.08 1.41 15.46
N TRP A 142 -4.80 1.30 15.80
CA TRP A 142 -4.03 0.08 15.56
C TRP A 142 -4.47 -1.08 16.44
N LEU A 143 -4.80 -0.82 17.72
CA LEU A 143 -5.40 -1.84 18.59
C LEU A 143 -6.71 -2.38 18.03
N ARG A 144 -7.52 -1.55 17.41
CA ARG A 144 -8.77 -1.98 16.77
C ARG A 144 -8.51 -2.83 15.55
N THR A 145 -7.54 -2.47 14.71
CA THR A 145 -7.21 -3.24 13.50
C THR A 145 -6.64 -4.63 13.79
N SER A 146 -6.13 -4.89 14.99
CA SER A 146 -5.66 -6.22 15.38
C SER A 146 -6.77 -7.19 15.77
N ARG A 147 -8.03 -6.76 15.79
CA ARG A 147 -9.18 -7.60 16.12
C ARG A 147 -9.66 -8.37 14.89
N HIS A 148 -10.06 -9.62 15.11
CA HIS A 148 -10.73 -10.40 14.08
C HIS A 148 -12.25 -10.19 14.17
N VAL A 149 -12.90 -10.15 13.00
CA VAL A 149 -14.35 -10.19 12.88
C VAL A 149 -14.71 -11.35 11.96
N ASP A 150 -15.52 -12.26 12.44
CA ASP A 150 -16.01 -13.41 11.67
C ASP A 150 -17.46 -13.72 12.02
N ALA A 151 -18.32 -12.71 11.85
CA ALA A 151 -19.75 -12.85 12.17
C ALA A 151 -20.44 -13.98 11.40
N SER A 152 -19.90 -14.34 10.24
CA SER A 152 -20.41 -15.44 9.40
C SER A 152 -19.82 -16.82 9.74
N GLY A 153 -18.82 -16.90 10.61
CA GLY A 153 -18.10 -18.13 10.92
C GLY A 153 -17.23 -18.68 9.78
N ARG A 154 -16.96 -17.87 8.75
CA ARG A 154 -16.23 -18.28 7.53
C ARG A 154 -14.76 -18.59 7.81
N LEU A 155 -14.08 -17.75 8.61
CA LEU A 155 -12.68 -17.99 8.98
C LEU A 155 -12.55 -19.20 9.89
N ALA A 156 -13.49 -19.38 10.84
CA ALA A 156 -13.54 -20.57 11.68
C ALA A 156 -13.68 -21.84 10.84
N ALA A 157 -14.57 -21.84 9.84
CA ALA A 157 -14.76 -22.97 8.92
C ALA A 157 -13.50 -23.27 8.09
N LEU A 158 -12.76 -22.24 7.65
CA LEU A 158 -11.48 -22.42 6.95
C LEU A 158 -10.42 -23.03 7.86
N ALA A 159 -10.32 -22.59 9.11
CA ALA A 159 -9.41 -23.17 10.09
C ALA A 159 -9.71 -24.65 10.35
N GLU A 160 -10.99 -25.04 10.45
CA GLU A 160 -11.40 -26.44 10.57
C GLU A 160 -11.04 -27.28 9.34
N SER A 161 -10.97 -26.67 8.15
CA SER A 161 -10.53 -27.32 6.92
C SER A 161 -9.01 -27.51 6.83
N GLY A 162 -8.24 -27.08 7.82
CA GLY A 162 -6.78 -27.23 7.89
C GLY A 162 -5.98 -26.06 7.32
N LEU A 163 -6.65 -24.97 6.91
CA LEU A 163 -5.93 -23.74 6.57
C LEU A 163 -5.41 -23.04 7.84
N PRO A 164 -4.24 -22.39 7.80
CA PRO A 164 -3.69 -21.69 8.94
C PRO A 164 -4.69 -20.70 9.55
N ARG A 165 -4.72 -20.60 10.87
CA ARG A 165 -5.60 -19.69 11.60
C ARG A 165 -4.95 -18.36 11.93
N ASP A 166 -3.67 -18.42 12.26
CA ASP A 166 -2.90 -17.29 12.73
C ASP A 166 -1.68 -17.10 11.85
N VAL A 167 -1.29 -15.85 11.67
CA VAL A 167 -0.03 -15.47 11.06
C VAL A 167 1.02 -15.41 12.17
N PRO A 168 2.21 -16.00 11.99
CA PRO A 168 3.28 -15.87 12.96
C PRO A 168 3.58 -14.42 13.31
N ASP A 169 3.95 -14.15 14.57
CA ASP A 169 4.35 -12.83 15.01
C ASP A 169 5.65 -12.40 14.28
N ALA A 170 5.54 -11.38 13.45
CA ALA A 170 6.64 -10.89 12.63
C ALA A 170 7.77 -10.29 13.45
N TYR A 171 7.50 -9.84 14.66
CA TYR A 171 8.45 -9.05 15.45
C TYR A 171 9.24 -9.86 16.49
N ALA A 172 9.08 -11.17 16.51
CA ALA A 172 9.67 -12.02 17.54
C ALA A 172 11.18 -12.28 17.39
N GLY A 173 11.91 -11.60 16.47
CA GLY A 173 13.29 -11.96 16.25
C GLY A 173 14.08 -11.09 15.28
N ASP A 174 14.98 -11.72 14.55
CA ASP A 174 15.85 -11.11 13.57
C ASP A 174 15.15 -10.92 12.19
N ARG A 175 15.92 -10.41 11.21
CA ARG A 175 15.43 -10.19 9.84
C ARG A 175 14.88 -11.45 9.16
N MET A 176 15.38 -12.63 9.51
CA MET A 176 14.90 -13.88 8.94
C MET A 176 13.49 -14.19 9.44
N HIS A 177 13.25 -14.04 10.75
CA HIS A 177 11.90 -14.20 11.33
C HIS A 177 10.92 -13.21 10.71
N TYR A 178 11.33 -11.96 10.54
CA TYR A 178 10.52 -10.94 9.89
C TYR A 178 10.10 -11.36 8.48
N LEU A 179 11.08 -11.68 7.61
CA LEU A 179 10.81 -12.09 6.23
C LEU A 179 9.97 -13.37 6.14
N MET A 180 10.24 -14.36 7.01
CA MET A 180 9.46 -15.61 7.03
C MET A 180 8.03 -15.38 7.47
N SER A 181 7.81 -14.50 8.45
CA SER A 181 6.45 -14.13 8.89
C SER A 181 5.68 -13.41 7.80
N GLU A 182 6.35 -12.55 7.05
CA GLU A 182 5.77 -11.84 5.91
C GLU A 182 5.35 -12.79 4.80
N VAL A 183 6.28 -13.62 4.32
CA VAL A 183 5.97 -14.64 3.28
C VAL A 183 4.84 -15.56 3.74
N THR A 184 4.85 -16.00 5.00
CA THR A 184 3.79 -16.86 5.55
C THR A 184 2.48 -16.11 5.69
N GLY A 185 2.53 -14.84 6.11
CA GLY A 185 1.39 -13.95 6.21
C GLY A 185 0.69 -13.74 4.88
N ASP A 186 1.44 -13.32 3.87
CA ASP A 186 0.94 -13.13 2.50
C ASP A 186 0.30 -14.42 1.97
N GLN A 187 0.99 -15.54 2.12
CA GLN A 187 0.47 -16.84 1.69
C GLN A 187 -0.84 -17.20 2.39
N THR A 188 -0.91 -17.01 3.70
CA THR A 188 -2.12 -17.32 4.49
C THR A 188 -3.30 -16.45 4.07
N MET A 189 -3.10 -15.15 3.94
CA MET A 189 -4.17 -14.22 3.55
C MET A 189 -4.69 -14.51 2.16
N VAL A 190 -3.80 -14.81 1.21
CA VAL A 190 -4.20 -15.16 -0.16
C VAL A 190 -4.89 -16.52 -0.23
N GLN A 191 -4.43 -17.53 0.53
CA GLN A 191 -5.09 -18.84 0.61
C GLN A 191 -6.51 -18.71 1.15
N TRP A 192 -6.71 -17.93 2.20
CA TRP A 192 -8.04 -17.65 2.73
C TRP A 192 -8.91 -16.90 1.73
N SER A 193 -8.36 -15.89 1.06
CA SER A 193 -9.05 -15.15 0.01
C SER A 193 -9.49 -16.06 -1.13
N ALA A 194 -8.61 -16.95 -1.58
CA ALA A 194 -8.87 -17.93 -2.62
C ALA A 194 -9.97 -18.93 -2.20
N ALA A 195 -9.91 -19.44 -0.97
CA ALA A 195 -10.91 -20.35 -0.42
C ALA A 195 -12.29 -19.69 -0.29
N LEU A 196 -12.34 -18.43 0.21
CA LEU A 196 -13.59 -17.68 0.29
C LEU A 196 -14.18 -17.38 -1.08
N ALA A 197 -13.36 -17.00 -2.06
CA ALA A 197 -13.80 -16.74 -3.43
C ALA A 197 -14.35 -17.99 -4.11
N ALA A 198 -13.77 -19.16 -3.82
CA ALA A 198 -14.19 -20.45 -4.33
C ALA A 198 -15.39 -21.07 -3.60
N ALA A 199 -15.80 -20.53 -2.46
CA ALA A 199 -16.87 -21.08 -1.62
C ALA A 199 -18.22 -21.10 -2.34
N PRO A 200 -19.17 -21.99 -1.96
CA PRO A 200 -20.53 -22.03 -2.55
C PRO A 200 -21.29 -20.71 -2.46
N ALA A 201 -21.06 -19.95 -1.37
CA ALA A 201 -21.60 -18.60 -1.15
C ALA A 201 -20.46 -17.65 -0.82
N PRO A 202 -19.69 -17.17 -1.81
CA PRO A 202 -18.56 -16.29 -1.57
C PRO A 202 -19.02 -14.91 -1.05
N PRO A 203 -18.15 -14.14 -0.37
CA PRO A 203 -18.36 -12.71 -0.19
C PRO A 203 -18.49 -12.00 -1.55
N ASP A 204 -19.25 -10.90 -1.59
CA ASP A 204 -19.39 -10.09 -2.81
C ASP A 204 -18.10 -9.34 -3.13
N LEU A 205 -17.41 -8.85 -2.08
CA LEU A 205 -16.11 -8.20 -2.17
C LEU A 205 -15.11 -8.89 -1.25
N ILE A 206 -13.95 -9.24 -1.78
CA ILE A 206 -12.79 -9.71 -1.02
C ILE A 206 -11.64 -8.76 -1.29
N VAL A 207 -11.03 -8.21 -0.22
CA VAL A 207 -9.88 -7.31 -0.30
C VAL A 207 -8.70 -7.96 0.41
N THR A 208 -7.55 -8.02 -0.26
CA THR A 208 -6.32 -8.61 0.30
C THR A 208 -5.08 -7.91 -0.26
N GLU A 209 -3.93 -8.09 0.39
CA GLU A 209 -2.65 -7.54 -0.07
C GLU A 209 -1.53 -8.58 0.00
N VAL A 210 -0.44 -8.31 -0.71
CA VAL A 210 0.82 -9.06 -0.72
C VAL A 210 1.95 -8.06 -0.53
N LEU A 211 2.71 -8.17 0.56
CA LEU A 211 3.74 -7.22 0.97
C LEU A 211 5.16 -7.61 0.59
N THR A 212 5.42 -8.90 0.46
CA THR A 212 6.77 -9.45 0.22
C THR A 212 7.55 -8.73 -0.89
N PRO A 213 6.97 -8.26 -2.01
CA PRO A 213 7.73 -7.54 -3.03
C PRO A 213 8.35 -6.24 -2.53
N ASP A 214 7.62 -5.45 -1.74
CA ASP A 214 8.12 -4.18 -1.19
C ASP A 214 9.30 -4.40 -0.23
N THR A 215 9.10 -5.21 0.80
CA THR A 215 10.14 -5.49 1.81
C THR A 215 11.42 -6.02 1.20
N VAL A 216 11.30 -6.95 0.25
CA VAL A 216 12.51 -7.52 -0.39
C VAL A 216 13.21 -6.49 -1.27
N GLN A 217 12.47 -5.62 -1.97
CA GLN A 217 13.06 -4.53 -2.75
C GLN A 217 13.78 -3.52 -1.85
N HIS A 218 13.22 -3.14 -0.71
CA HIS A 218 13.91 -2.27 0.25
C HIS A 218 15.27 -2.81 0.65
N VAL A 219 15.38 -4.11 0.91
CA VAL A 219 16.59 -4.74 1.43
C VAL A 219 17.60 -5.05 0.32
N ALA A 220 17.15 -5.44 -0.86
CA ALA A 220 17.99 -5.97 -1.91
C ALA A 220 18.13 -5.08 -3.16
N GLY A 221 17.22 -4.14 -3.36
CA GLY A 221 17.10 -3.36 -4.59
C GLY A 221 16.17 -4.01 -5.62
N PRO A 222 15.56 -3.23 -6.54
CA PRO A 222 14.46 -3.71 -7.38
C PRO A 222 14.86 -4.81 -8.38
N ASP A 223 16.09 -4.78 -8.89
CA ASP A 223 16.56 -5.75 -9.90
C ASP A 223 17.37 -6.92 -9.30
N HIS A 224 17.46 -6.99 -7.97
CA HIS A 224 18.18 -8.09 -7.30
C HIS A 224 17.44 -9.43 -7.48
N PRO A 225 18.15 -10.58 -7.60
CA PRO A 225 17.49 -11.88 -7.75
C PRO A 225 16.42 -12.20 -6.70
N PHE A 226 16.57 -11.76 -5.47
CA PHE A 226 15.56 -11.92 -4.41
C PHE A 226 14.31 -11.10 -4.68
N SER A 227 14.43 -9.88 -5.20
CA SER A 227 13.29 -9.03 -5.57
C SER A 227 12.56 -9.61 -6.78
N LEU A 228 13.29 -10.16 -7.75
CA LEU A 228 12.70 -10.89 -8.87
C LEU A 228 12.00 -12.18 -8.44
N TRP A 229 12.52 -12.86 -7.42
CA TRP A 229 11.84 -13.98 -6.78
C TRP A 229 10.55 -13.53 -6.09
N ALA A 230 10.59 -12.46 -5.28
CA ALA A 230 9.43 -11.92 -4.59
C ALA A 230 8.32 -11.49 -5.56
N LEU A 231 8.68 -10.88 -6.69
CA LEU A 231 7.76 -10.55 -7.77
C LEU A 231 7.11 -11.81 -8.37
N SER A 232 7.90 -12.86 -8.64
CA SER A 232 7.39 -14.15 -9.14
C SER A 232 6.51 -14.85 -8.10
N TYR A 233 6.83 -14.71 -6.82
CA TYR A 233 6.03 -15.21 -5.71
C TYR A 233 4.66 -14.52 -5.65
N ALA A 234 4.62 -13.19 -5.76
CA ALA A 234 3.36 -12.45 -5.83
C ALA A 234 2.50 -12.88 -7.03
N ASP A 235 3.10 -13.07 -8.21
CA ASP A 235 2.40 -13.62 -9.37
C ASP A 235 1.83 -15.03 -9.11
N ALA A 236 2.58 -15.87 -8.41
CA ALA A 236 2.12 -17.22 -8.05
C ALA A 236 0.91 -17.18 -7.10
N LEU A 237 0.89 -16.22 -6.15
CA LEU A 237 -0.25 -15.99 -5.26
C LEU A 237 -1.49 -15.50 -6.01
N VAL A 238 -1.33 -14.59 -6.97
CA VAL A 238 -2.43 -14.22 -7.89
C VAL A 238 -2.95 -15.47 -8.62
N GLY A 239 -2.04 -16.31 -9.12
CA GLY A 239 -2.37 -17.59 -9.78
C GLY A 239 -3.09 -18.57 -8.86
N GLU A 240 -2.87 -18.51 -7.54
CA GLU A 240 -3.58 -19.36 -6.59
C GLU A 240 -5.07 -19.00 -6.52
N VAL A 241 -5.42 -17.71 -6.46
CA VAL A 241 -6.81 -17.25 -6.54
C VAL A 241 -7.46 -17.67 -7.86
N VAL A 242 -6.77 -17.46 -8.99
CA VAL A 242 -7.27 -17.87 -10.31
C VAL A 242 -7.55 -19.36 -10.36
N ARG A 243 -6.62 -20.21 -9.90
CA ARG A 243 -6.78 -21.66 -9.86
C ARG A 243 -7.91 -22.12 -8.92
N ALA A 244 -8.10 -21.45 -7.80
CA ALA A 244 -9.20 -21.77 -6.88
C ALA A 244 -10.57 -21.48 -7.51
N LEU A 245 -10.69 -20.32 -8.17
CA LEU A 245 -11.88 -19.96 -8.94
C LEU A 245 -12.15 -20.91 -10.11
N ASP A 246 -11.10 -21.34 -10.81
CA ASP A 246 -11.23 -22.30 -11.93
C ASP A 246 -11.70 -23.67 -11.45
N ARG A 247 -11.05 -24.23 -10.42
CA ARG A 247 -11.44 -25.53 -9.83
C ARG A 247 -12.86 -25.53 -9.27
N SER A 248 -13.33 -24.42 -8.77
CA SER A 248 -14.72 -24.29 -8.26
C SER A 248 -15.75 -23.97 -9.34
N GLY A 249 -15.32 -23.82 -10.62
CA GLY A 249 -16.18 -23.44 -11.72
C GLY A 249 -16.65 -21.97 -11.69
N ARG A 250 -16.01 -21.13 -10.88
CA ARG A 250 -16.40 -19.72 -10.65
C ARG A 250 -15.59 -18.71 -11.43
N LEU A 251 -14.54 -19.12 -12.13
CA LEU A 251 -13.63 -18.20 -12.83
C LEU A 251 -14.35 -17.31 -13.86
N GLN A 252 -15.37 -17.84 -14.53
CA GLN A 252 -16.11 -17.09 -15.55
C GLN A 252 -17.18 -16.15 -14.94
N SER A 253 -17.51 -16.33 -13.68
CA SER A 253 -18.52 -15.50 -12.98
C SER A 253 -17.90 -14.55 -11.96
N SER A 254 -16.62 -14.67 -11.64
CA SER A 254 -15.92 -13.81 -10.68
C SER A 254 -15.03 -12.80 -11.38
N THR A 255 -14.81 -11.65 -10.72
CA THR A 255 -13.92 -10.60 -11.20
C THR A 255 -12.70 -10.50 -10.31
N LEU A 256 -11.52 -10.44 -10.91
CA LEU A 256 -10.26 -10.21 -10.22
C LEU A 256 -9.69 -8.85 -10.65
N VAL A 257 -9.38 -8.01 -9.67
CA VAL A 257 -8.69 -6.73 -9.85
C VAL A 257 -7.38 -6.79 -9.09
N VAL A 258 -6.27 -6.59 -9.79
CA VAL A 258 -4.93 -6.59 -9.21
C VAL A 258 -4.30 -5.23 -9.48
N THR A 259 -3.76 -4.60 -8.44
CA THR A 259 -3.12 -3.27 -8.52
C THR A 259 -1.95 -3.19 -7.53
N SER A 260 -1.26 -2.05 -7.48
CA SER A 260 -0.27 -1.73 -6.44
C SER A 260 -0.59 -0.38 -5.79
N ASP A 261 -0.06 -0.16 -4.60
CA ASP A 261 -0.20 1.09 -3.85
C ASP A 261 0.84 2.14 -4.27
N HIS A 262 2.05 1.71 -4.61
CA HIS A 262 3.14 2.48 -5.19
C HIS A 262 4.08 1.58 -5.99
N GLY A 263 5.12 2.16 -6.56
CA GLY A 263 6.23 1.45 -7.15
C GLY A 263 7.46 1.47 -6.26
N HIS A 264 8.64 1.18 -6.84
CA HIS A 264 9.90 1.11 -6.11
C HIS A 264 11.07 1.50 -7.01
N GLY A 265 11.93 2.41 -6.55
CA GLY A 265 13.09 2.89 -7.29
C GLY A 265 14.40 2.75 -6.53
N PRO A 266 15.57 2.79 -7.22
CA PRO A 266 16.86 2.70 -6.57
C PRO A 266 17.13 3.92 -5.68
N VAL A 267 17.83 3.70 -4.56
CA VAL A 267 18.38 4.72 -3.67
C VAL A 267 19.88 4.48 -3.54
N GLU A 268 20.67 5.33 -4.17
CA GLU A 268 22.12 5.22 -4.15
C GLU A 268 22.76 6.07 -3.05
N ARG A 269 22.09 7.19 -2.72
CA ARG A 269 22.53 8.19 -1.76
C ARG A 269 21.43 8.53 -0.78
N ALA A 270 21.78 8.63 0.51
CA ALA A 270 20.91 9.16 1.55
C ALA A 270 21.32 10.57 1.97
N LEU A 271 20.33 11.40 2.22
CA LEU A 271 20.45 12.70 2.86
C LEU A 271 20.01 12.56 4.32
N TYR A 272 20.91 12.90 5.26
CA TYR A 272 20.65 12.71 6.69
C TYR A 272 19.97 13.94 7.30
N VAL A 273 18.70 13.76 7.65
CA VAL A 273 17.80 14.87 8.03
C VAL A 273 18.27 15.60 9.28
N ASP A 274 18.74 14.89 10.30
CA ASP A 274 19.24 15.49 11.54
C ASP A 274 20.41 16.47 11.32
N ALA A 275 21.29 16.15 10.38
CA ALA A 275 22.44 16.99 10.01
C ALA A 275 22.01 18.16 9.10
N LEU A 276 21.08 17.91 8.17
CA LEU A 276 20.55 18.93 7.29
C LEU A 276 19.67 19.96 8.00
N LEU A 277 18.84 19.51 8.93
CA LEU A 277 17.84 20.31 9.64
C LEU A 277 17.92 20.07 11.15
N PRO A 278 19.03 20.43 11.81
CA PRO A 278 19.20 20.18 13.23
C PRO A 278 18.13 20.90 14.06
N GLY A 279 17.53 20.17 14.99
CA GLY A 279 16.52 20.69 15.90
C GLY A 279 15.12 20.90 15.32
N THR A 280 14.88 20.44 14.08
CA THR A 280 13.53 20.47 13.50
C THR A 280 12.77 19.17 13.79
N THR A 281 11.46 19.26 13.92
CA THR A 281 10.58 18.10 13.97
C THR A 281 10.25 17.67 12.55
N SER A 282 10.66 16.46 12.19
CA SER A 282 10.52 15.95 10.82
C SER A 282 10.24 14.46 10.78
N ALA A 283 9.73 14.00 9.64
CA ALA A 283 9.57 12.58 9.28
C ALA A 283 9.99 12.38 7.84
N CYS A 284 10.62 11.26 7.53
CA CYS A 284 11.01 10.95 6.16
C CYS A 284 10.76 9.47 5.82
N GLU A 285 10.51 9.24 4.54
CA GLU A 285 10.28 7.92 3.95
C GLU A 285 10.95 7.90 2.58
N ALA A 286 12.12 7.31 2.49
CA ALA A 286 12.92 7.26 1.27
C ALA A 286 12.89 8.58 0.44
N GLY A 287 12.02 8.72 -0.56
CA GLY A 287 11.99 9.85 -1.48
C GLY A 287 11.32 11.12 -0.92
N VAL A 288 10.58 11.06 0.19
CA VAL A 288 9.83 12.20 0.74
C VAL A 288 10.27 12.57 2.16
N LEU A 289 10.34 13.87 2.43
CA LEU A 289 10.62 14.46 3.74
C LEU A 289 9.48 15.41 4.13
N TYR A 290 8.93 15.24 5.31
CA TYR A 290 7.99 16.15 5.95
C TYR A 290 8.67 16.90 7.08
N VAL A 291 8.44 18.21 7.17
CA VAL A 291 8.97 19.08 8.22
C VAL A 291 7.82 19.83 8.86
N ALA A 292 7.70 19.76 10.18
CA ALA A 292 6.77 20.60 10.92
C ALA A 292 7.26 22.05 10.88
N VAL A 293 6.36 22.99 10.54
CA VAL A 293 6.67 24.41 10.36
C VAL A 293 5.62 25.28 11.03
N ASP A 294 6.03 26.49 11.42
CA ASP A 294 5.14 27.55 11.88
C ASP A 294 4.88 28.54 10.73
N GLY A 295 4.01 28.11 9.83
CA GLY A 295 3.56 28.89 8.69
C GLY A 295 4.52 28.96 7.49
N SER A 296 4.05 29.66 6.46
CA SER A 296 4.71 29.75 5.15
C SER A 296 6.11 30.37 5.17
N ARG A 297 6.40 31.27 6.13
CA ARG A 297 7.73 31.93 6.25
C ARG A 297 8.79 30.91 6.71
N GLU A 298 8.46 30.04 7.65
CA GLU A 298 9.39 29.01 8.10
C GLU A 298 9.57 27.95 7.00
N ALA A 299 8.48 27.53 6.36
CA ALA A 299 8.53 26.62 5.22
C ALA A 299 9.45 27.14 4.10
N ALA A 300 9.44 28.46 3.82
CA ALA A 300 10.34 29.06 2.82
C ALA A 300 11.81 29.00 3.25
N ARG A 301 12.12 29.28 4.53
CA ARG A 301 13.50 29.17 5.06
C ARG A 301 14.04 27.75 5.00
N VAL A 302 13.19 26.78 5.33
CA VAL A 302 13.55 25.36 5.22
C VAL A 302 13.79 25.00 3.74
N ALA A 303 12.93 25.46 2.84
CA ALA A 303 13.07 25.23 1.41
C ALA A 303 14.38 25.81 0.82
N GLU A 304 14.74 27.05 1.19
CA GLU A 304 16.01 27.68 0.78
C GLU A 304 17.22 26.84 1.22
N ARG A 305 17.23 26.40 2.47
CA ARG A 305 18.31 25.56 3.00
C ARG A 305 18.41 24.22 2.28
N LEU A 306 17.29 23.56 2.02
CA LEU A 306 17.25 22.26 1.36
C LEU A 306 17.56 22.34 -0.13
N ALA A 307 17.29 23.47 -0.79
CA ALA A 307 17.55 23.68 -2.20
C ALA A 307 19.06 23.58 -2.55
N GLU A 308 19.96 23.94 -1.61
CA GLU A 308 21.41 23.82 -1.76
C GLU A 308 21.86 22.37 -1.93
N HIS A 309 21.02 21.41 -1.53
CA HIS A 309 21.26 19.96 -1.62
C HIS A 309 20.45 19.27 -2.73
N GLY A 310 19.83 20.04 -3.64
CA GLY A 310 19.02 19.49 -4.73
C GLY A 310 17.66 18.98 -4.27
N ILE A 311 17.17 19.46 -3.11
CA ILE A 311 15.87 19.07 -2.56
C ILE A 311 14.84 20.12 -2.94
N ARG A 312 13.71 19.68 -3.46
CA ARG A 312 12.63 20.55 -3.91
C ARG A 312 11.42 20.46 -3.01
N ARG A 313 10.83 21.61 -2.68
CA ARG A 313 9.55 21.66 -1.98
C ARG A 313 8.43 21.16 -2.90
N LEU A 314 7.57 20.29 -2.39
CA LEU A 314 6.33 19.90 -3.06
C LEU A 314 5.26 21.01 -2.90
N PRO A 315 4.36 21.17 -3.87
CA PRO A 315 3.13 21.92 -3.66
C PRO A 315 2.36 21.33 -2.48
N GLY A 316 1.77 22.19 -1.65
CA GLY A 316 1.03 21.75 -0.46
C GLY A 316 -0.39 21.25 -0.75
N ASP A 317 -0.78 21.11 -2.00
CA ASP A 317 -2.13 20.71 -2.41
C ASP A 317 -2.47 19.26 -2.07
N HIS A 318 -1.47 18.38 -1.95
CA HIS A 318 -1.62 17.01 -1.48
C HIS A 318 -1.80 16.90 0.05
N LEU A 319 -1.57 17.98 0.80
CA LEU A 319 -1.82 18.00 2.25
C LEU A 319 -3.26 18.42 2.53
N PRO A 320 -3.90 17.86 3.58
CA PRO A 320 -5.17 18.37 4.09
C PRO A 320 -5.08 19.88 4.37
N ALA A 321 -6.16 20.60 4.09
CA ALA A 321 -6.14 22.07 4.12
C ALA A 321 -5.65 22.64 5.45
N GLU A 322 -6.02 22.02 6.57
CA GLU A 322 -5.60 22.42 7.92
C GLU A 322 -4.13 22.14 8.24
N ARG A 323 -3.45 21.32 7.43
CA ARG A 323 -2.04 20.95 7.61
C ARG A 323 -1.08 21.79 6.77
N ARG A 324 -1.57 22.54 5.81
CA ARG A 324 -0.73 23.29 4.83
C ARG A 324 0.15 24.36 5.44
N GLU A 325 -0.27 24.93 6.58
CA GLU A 325 0.53 25.92 7.34
C GLU A 325 1.36 25.27 8.46
N GLU A 326 1.13 23.98 8.76
CA GLU A 326 1.81 23.24 9.81
C GLU A 326 2.88 22.28 9.28
N VAL A 327 2.82 21.88 8.01
CA VAL A 327 3.70 20.90 7.40
C VAL A 327 4.18 21.38 6.03
N ALA A 328 5.48 21.27 5.80
CA ALA A 328 6.07 21.39 4.47
C ALA A 328 6.61 20.03 4.01
N ALA A 329 6.35 19.68 2.77
CA ALA A 329 6.79 18.43 2.15
C ALA A 329 7.88 18.69 1.11
N PHE A 330 8.88 17.82 1.04
CA PHE A 330 10.04 17.94 0.19
C PHE A 330 10.38 16.60 -0.45
N VAL A 331 10.94 16.64 -1.66
CA VAL A 331 11.44 15.49 -2.39
C VAL A 331 12.86 15.73 -2.87
N ALA A 332 13.67 14.68 -2.89
CA ALA A 332 14.98 14.69 -3.53
C ALA A 332 14.87 14.28 -4.99
N GLU A 333 15.84 14.69 -5.81
CA GLU A 333 15.92 14.31 -7.21
C GLU A 333 16.84 13.09 -7.41
N GLY A 334 16.55 12.31 -8.46
CA GLY A 334 17.35 11.15 -8.84
C GLY A 334 17.23 10.01 -7.83
N ALA A 335 18.25 9.14 -7.78
CA ALA A 335 18.35 8.01 -6.87
C ALA A 335 18.81 8.45 -5.45
N THR A 336 18.12 9.44 -4.89
CA THR A 336 18.43 10.04 -3.59
C THR A 336 17.26 9.86 -2.65
N GLY A 337 17.53 9.35 -1.45
CA GLY A 337 16.53 9.20 -0.39
C GLY A 337 16.87 10.02 0.85
N PHE A 338 15.93 10.08 1.78
CA PHE A 338 16.11 10.67 3.11
C PHE A 338 16.23 9.58 4.15
N GLU A 339 17.11 9.79 5.12
CA GLU A 339 17.20 8.99 6.33
C GLU A 339 17.21 9.90 7.56
N PRO A 340 16.60 9.48 8.69
CA PRO A 340 16.52 10.34 9.89
C PRO A 340 17.88 10.82 10.37
N SER A 341 18.89 9.91 10.37
CA SER A 341 20.24 10.21 10.87
C SER A 341 21.30 9.40 10.12
N ALA A 342 22.51 9.93 10.10
CA ALA A 342 23.69 9.22 9.63
C ALA A 342 23.99 7.98 10.49
N PRO A 343 24.57 6.91 9.93
CA PRO A 343 25.15 5.84 10.72
C PRO A 343 26.32 6.36 11.57
N ALA A 344 26.64 5.69 12.66
CA ALA A 344 27.61 6.15 13.65
C ALA A 344 28.99 6.50 13.04
N GLU A 345 29.42 5.75 12.03
CA GLU A 345 30.68 5.94 11.32
C GLU A 345 30.72 7.23 10.49
N LEU A 346 29.55 7.79 10.17
CA LEU A 346 29.37 9.01 9.39
C LEU A 346 28.73 10.12 10.21
N ALA A 347 28.85 10.07 11.55
CA ALA A 347 28.23 11.06 12.44
C ALA A 347 28.58 12.50 12.02
N GLY A 348 27.54 13.32 11.78
CA GLY A 348 27.68 14.70 11.33
C GLY A 348 27.81 14.90 9.82
N ALA A 349 27.86 13.83 9.03
CA ALA A 349 27.76 13.94 7.57
C ALA A 349 26.36 14.39 7.15
N LEU A 350 26.29 15.19 6.09
CA LEU A 350 25.01 15.63 5.50
C LEU A 350 24.41 14.57 4.56
N GLU A 351 25.29 13.75 4.00
CA GLU A 351 24.90 12.70 3.05
C GLU A 351 25.88 11.52 3.10
N GLY A 352 25.46 10.39 2.57
CA GLY A 352 26.28 9.18 2.45
C GLY A 352 25.57 8.05 1.71
N PRO A 353 26.10 6.83 1.77
CA PRO A 353 25.42 5.68 1.21
C PRO A 353 24.10 5.43 1.93
N SER A 354 23.07 5.07 1.16
CA SER A 354 21.78 4.71 1.74
C SER A 354 21.88 3.36 2.46
N ARG A 355 21.17 3.26 3.58
CA ARG A 355 20.97 2.03 4.34
C ARG A 355 20.14 1.01 3.59
N TYR A 356 19.26 1.51 2.72
CA TYR A 356 18.37 0.74 1.87
C TYR A 356 18.65 1.04 0.41
N PRO A 357 18.99 0.02 -0.43
CA PRO A 357 19.35 0.22 -1.83
C PRO A 357 18.16 0.64 -2.73
N SER A 358 16.96 0.64 -2.19
CA SER A 358 15.78 1.16 -2.90
C SER A 358 14.68 1.62 -1.96
N GLY A 359 13.73 2.37 -2.50
CA GLY A 359 12.59 2.94 -1.80
C GLY A 359 11.55 3.51 -2.76
N HIS A 360 10.64 4.28 -2.23
CA HIS A 360 9.50 4.87 -2.94
C HIS A 360 9.23 6.28 -2.40
N GLY A 361 8.17 6.94 -2.88
CA GLY A 361 7.83 8.31 -2.45
C GLY A 361 8.66 9.39 -3.13
N PHE A 362 9.15 9.13 -4.33
CA PHE A 362 10.00 10.06 -5.08
C PHE A 362 9.22 11.25 -5.65
N ALA A 363 9.93 12.10 -6.37
CA ALA A 363 9.36 13.26 -7.03
C ALA A 363 8.21 12.84 -7.98
N PRO A 364 7.16 13.68 -8.12
CA PRO A 364 6.07 13.40 -9.03
C PRO A 364 6.56 13.09 -10.45
N ALA A 365 5.89 12.15 -11.11
CA ALA A 365 6.23 11.63 -12.43
C ALA A 365 7.54 10.82 -12.50
N THR A 366 8.05 10.32 -11.37
CA THR A 366 9.13 9.34 -11.35
C THR A 366 8.59 7.99 -11.83
N PRO A 367 9.07 7.43 -12.96
CA PRO A 367 8.45 6.22 -13.55
C PRO A 367 8.49 4.99 -12.65
N SER A 368 9.46 4.90 -11.73
CA SER A 368 9.56 3.79 -10.78
C SER A 368 8.43 3.79 -9.75
N ASP A 369 7.75 4.92 -9.51
CA ASP A 369 6.61 5.03 -8.61
C ASP A 369 5.27 4.79 -9.31
N ASP A 370 5.24 4.74 -10.66
CA ASP A 370 4.01 4.41 -11.39
C ASP A 370 3.51 3.02 -11.01
N ARG A 371 2.24 2.94 -10.71
CA ARG A 371 1.50 1.73 -10.39
C ARG A 371 0.93 1.09 -11.65
N PHE A 372 0.27 -0.05 -11.49
CA PHE A 372 -0.48 -0.73 -12.54
C PHE A 372 -1.90 -1.08 -12.07
N LEU A 373 -2.77 -1.42 -13.00
CA LEU A 373 -4.03 -2.09 -12.73
C LEU A 373 -4.31 -3.13 -13.80
N ILE A 374 -4.68 -4.32 -13.37
CA ILE A 374 -5.19 -5.40 -14.22
C ILE A 374 -6.56 -5.82 -13.66
N ALA A 375 -7.59 -5.78 -14.49
CA ALA A 375 -8.92 -6.25 -14.15
C ALA A 375 -9.39 -7.28 -15.17
N ALA A 376 -9.93 -8.41 -14.71
CA ALA A 376 -10.47 -9.46 -15.60
C ALA A 376 -11.68 -10.14 -14.96
N GLY A 377 -12.72 -10.37 -15.73
CA GLY A 377 -13.97 -11.01 -15.30
C GLY A 377 -15.21 -10.40 -15.95
N PRO A 378 -16.40 -10.77 -15.49
CA PRO A 378 -17.65 -10.19 -15.98
C PRO A 378 -17.66 -8.66 -15.84
N GLY A 379 -18.19 -7.99 -16.87
CA GLY A 379 -18.25 -6.53 -16.90
C GLY A 379 -16.95 -5.81 -17.23
N VAL A 380 -15.85 -6.56 -17.44
CA VAL A 380 -14.54 -6.02 -17.78
C VAL A 380 -14.25 -6.20 -19.27
N ALA A 381 -14.09 -5.08 -19.99
CA ALA A 381 -13.71 -5.12 -21.41
C ALA A 381 -12.23 -5.52 -21.58
N ARG A 382 -11.92 -6.19 -22.67
CA ARG A 382 -10.53 -6.47 -23.04
C ARG A 382 -9.92 -5.25 -23.70
N ARG A 383 -9.07 -4.52 -22.98
CA ARG A 383 -8.41 -3.32 -23.51
C ARG A 383 -7.11 -2.97 -22.77
N ARG A 384 -6.28 -2.16 -23.41
CA ARG A 384 -5.11 -1.54 -22.81
C ARG A 384 -5.37 -0.04 -22.67
N ILE A 385 -5.02 0.49 -21.50
CA ILE A 385 -5.12 1.92 -21.17
C ILE A 385 -3.72 2.39 -20.83
N ALA A 386 -3.20 3.33 -21.60
CA ALA A 386 -1.84 3.81 -21.42
C ALA A 386 -1.66 4.53 -20.06
N HIS A 387 -2.65 5.35 -19.68
CA HIS A 387 -2.58 6.15 -18.45
C HIS A 387 -3.94 6.22 -17.75
N ALA A 388 -3.89 6.10 -16.41
CA ALA A 388 -5.05 6.31 -15.54
C ALA A 388 -4.60 6.98 -14.23
N ALA A 389 -5.56 7.48 -13.46
CA ALA A 389 -5.33 8.09 -12.15
C ALA A 389 -5.54 7.08 -11.01
N SER A 390 -4.91 7.31 -9.87
CA SER A 390 -5.11 6.53 -8.65
C SER A 390 -6.58 6.34 -8.28
N ALA A 391 -7.36 7.42 -8.31
CA ALA A 391 -8.79 7.44 -8.00
C ALA A 391 -9.63 6.50 -8.88
N ASP A 392 -9.15 6.16 -10.09
CA ASP A 392 -9.86 5.29 -11.03
C ASP A 392 -10.00 3.85 -10.53
N VAL A 393 -9.16 3.41 -9.57
CA VAL A 393 -9.23 2.05 -8.99
C VAL A 393 -10.54 1.87 -8.21
N ALA A 394 -10.78 2.72 -7.22
CA ALA A 394 -12.00 2.64 -6.41
C ALA A 394 -13.27 2.82 -7.26
N ALA A 395 -13.26 3.78 -8.19
CA ALA A 395 -14.38 4.03 -9.09
C ALA A 395 -14.68 2.80 -9.97
N THR A 396 -13.64 2.12 -10.45
CA THR A 396 -13.78 0.89 -11.24
C THR A 396 -14.35 -0.25 -10.41
N VAL A 397 -13.82 -0.50 -9.22
CA VAL A 397 -14.31 -1.57 -8.33
C VAL A 397 -15.74 -1.28 -7.88
N ALA A 398 -16.07 -0.04 -7.52
CA ALA A 398 -17.43 0.36 -7.15
C ALA A 398 -18.43 0.09 -8.30
N ALA A 399 -18.07 0.45 -9.53
CA ALA A 399 -18.91 0.21 -10.69
C ALA A 399 -19.14 -1.29 -10.95
N LEU A 400 -18.07 -2.11 -10.82
CA LEU A 400 -18.16 -3.59 -10.97
C LEU A 400 -19.05 -4.24 -9.90
N LEU A 401 -19.13 -3.63 -8.71
CA LEU A 401 -20.03 -4.07 -7.62
C LEU A 401 -21.45 -3.50 -7.73
N GLY A 402 -21.72 -2.67 -8.75
CA GLY A 402 -23.02 -2.00 -8.89
C GLY A 402 -23.25 -0.90 -7.84
N LEU A 403 -22.22 -0.44 -7.19
CA LEU A 403 -22.25 0.70 -6.28
C LEU A 403 -22.28 2.01 -7.10
N GLY A 404 -22.89 3.04 -6.58
CA GLY A 404 -22.83 4.37 -7.18
C GLY A 404 -21.38 4.91 -7.23
N ALA A 405 -21.20 6.09 -7.82
CA ALA A 405 -19.90 6.73 -7.92
C ALA A 405 -19.20 6.79 -6.55
N LEU A 406 -17.92 6.46 -6.53
CA LEU A 406 -17.05 6.55 -5.37
C LEU A 406 -15.80 7.35 -5.75
N GLY A 407 -15.53 8.42 -4.98
CA GLY A 407 -14.41 9.31 -5.24
C GLY A 407 -14.56 10.14 -6.52
N ALA A 408 -13.45 10.65 -7.01
CA ALA A 408 -13.36 11.52 -8.20
C ALA A 408 -12.93 10.75 -9.47
N GLY A 409 -12.67 9.44 -9.36
CA GLY A 409 -12.18 8.62 -10.46
C GLY A 409 -13.23 8.28 -11.52
N ARG A 410 -12.76 7.87 -12.67
CA ARG A 410 -13.56 7.32 -13.77
C ARG A 410 -13.49 5.81 -13.80
N THR A 411 -14.53 5.16 -14.27
CA THR A 411 -14.55 3.71 -14.48
C THR A 411 -13.65 3.32 -15.65
N LEU A 412 -12.82 2.31 -15.44
CA LEU A 412 -11.85 1.78 -16.42
C LEU A 412 -12.30 0.48 -17.10
N THR A 413 -13.51 0.04 -16.90
CA THR A 413 -14.07 -1.22 -17.46
C THR A 413 -15.04 -0.97 -18.60
#